data_0b9bdc610a32f70533f2d264d2ee788c
#
_entry.id   0b9bdc610a32f70533f2d264d2ee788c
#
_cell.length_a   1.000
_cell.length_b   1.000
_cell.length_c   1.000
_cell.angle_alpha   90.00
_cell.angle_beta   90.00
_cell.angle_gamma   90.00
#
_symmetry.space_group_name_H-M   'P 1'
#
loop_
_entity.id
_entity.type
_entity.pdbx_description
1 polymer ?
#
loop_
_entity_poly.entity_id
_entity_poly.type
_entity_poly.pdbx_seq_one_letter_code
_entity_poly.pdbx_strand_id
1 'polypeptide(L)'
;LIFQFDDFILQGSLTDYSNCFNVNHLITFKAGKSRDNLKAIKYFEDLLTNYEINYLDAEQIIDQILDWMDDDDVPRNSGAENYFYASQLHYPREYTSKRLFINKSELLAIPSINRIKNRDIWKKLCIIPMSSNFYININSLRESDKYLLSSAINQSNLNEATMMIKETPIEGFASVKEFLETFNLQQTELQIALDITSNIFLFNGTINHQGFYYNFETLIKKENNFNYRIIDRL
;
A
#
# COMPACT_ATOMS: atom_id res chain seq x y z
N LEU A 1 16.59 17.25 1.19
CA LEU A 1 17.51 17.31 2.32
C LEU A 1 18.94 17.09 1.83
N ILE A 2 19.87 17.91 2.30
CA ILE A 2 21.32 17.76 2.02
C ILE A 2 22.05 17.91 3.36
N PHE A 3 22.86 16.91 3.69
CA PHE A 3 23.72 16.92 4.87
C PHE A 3 25.17 16.69 4.42
N GLN A 4 26.06 17.56 4.82
CA GLN A 4 27.46 17.48 4.52
C GLN A 4 28.22 17.03 5.78
N PHE A 5 29.05 15.99 5.62
CA PHE A 5 29.95 15.45 6.61
C PHE A 5 31.39 15.58 6.09
N ASP A 6 32.36 15.39 6.94
CA ASP A 6 33.77 15.58 6.56
C ASP A 6 34.18 14.73 5.35
N ASP A 7 33.72 13.47 5.30
CA ASP A 7 34.12 12.50 4.29
C ASP A 7 33.05 12.19 3.24
N PHE A 8 31.77 12.59 3.44
CA PHE A 8 30.69 12.27 2.54
C PHE A 8 29.55 13.29 2.55
N ILE A 9 28.78 13.28 1.48
CA ILE A 9 27.54 14.07 1.36
C ILE A 9 26.38 13.09 1.33
N LEU A 10 25.40 13.28 2.22
CA LEU A 10 24.11 12.60 2.19
C LEU A 10 23.07 13.53 1.59
N GLN A 11 22.47 13.10 0.49
CA GLN A 11 21.32 13.77 -0.14
C GLN A 11 20.10 12.87 -0.06
N GLY A 12 18.92 13.43 0.10
CA GLY A 12 17.73 12.62 0.11
C GLY A 12 16.43 13.39 0.11
N SER A 13 15.35 12.66 -0.14
CA SER A 13 13.98 13.14 -0.07
C SER A 13 13.17 12.28 0.90
N LEU A 14 12.25 12.92 1.61
CA LEU A 14 11.27 12.26 2.47
C LEU A 14 9.91 12.40 1.82
N THR A 15 9.22 11.27 1.59
CA THR A 15 7.87 11.23 1.01
C THR A 15 6.91 10.52 1.95
N ASP A 16 5.67 10.95 1.95
CA ASP A 16 4.58 10.28 2.65
C ASP A 16 4.36 8.88 2.04
N TYR A 17 4.39 7.85 2.86
CA TYR A 17 4.20 6.46 2.45
C TYR A 17 2.79 5.94 2.74
N SER A 18 1.85 6.81 3.16
CA SER A 18 0.44 6.43 3.35
C SER A 18 -0.38 6.44 2.05
N ASN A 19 0.13 7.07 0.97
CA ASN A 19 -0.56 7.17 -0.32
C ASN A 19 -0.19 6.02 -1.27
N CYS A 20 -0.20 4.81 -0.73
CA CYS A 20 -0.16 3.54 -1.45
C CYS A 20 -0.94 2.50 -0.64
N PHE A 21 -1.64 1.61 -1.32
CA PHE A 21 -2.40 0.56 -0.64
C PHE A 21 -1.45 -0.45 0.03
N ASN A 22 -1.51 -0.54 1.35
CA ASN A 22 -0.79 -1.59 2.08
C ASN A 22 -1.50 -2.93 1.87
N VAL A 23 -0.91 -3.81 1.05
CA VAL A 23 -1.51 -5.11 0.70
C VAL A 23 -1.77 -5.98 1.94
N ASN A 24 -0.98 -5.82 3.00
CA ASN A 24 -1.22 -6.49 4.28
C ASN A 24 -2.57 -6.12 4.93
N HIS A 25 -3.22 -5.04 4.47
CA HIS A 25 -4.53 -4.63 5.00
C HIS A 25 -5.67 -5.57 4.62
N LEU A 26 -5.47 -6.41 3.60
CA LEU A 26 -6.46 -7.41 3.15
C LEU A 26 -6.79 -8.45 4.23
N ILE A 27 -5.88 -8.69 5.17
CA ILE A 27 -6.02 -9.69 6.21
C ILE A 27 -5.64 -9.12 7.58
N THR A 28 -6.27 -9.64 8.62
CA THR A 28 -5.91 -9.33 10.02
C THR A 28 -5.64 -10.62 10.76
N PHE A 29 -4.72 -10.59 11.72
CA PHE A 29 -4.46 -11.72 12.61
C PHE A 29 -4.97 -11.41 14.02
N LYS A 30 -5.81 -12.31 14.54
CA LYS A 30 -6.30 -12.22 15.91
C LYS A 30 -6.09 -13.55 16.61
N ALA A 31 -5.31 -13.55 17.69
CA ALA A 31 -4.94 -14.76 18.43
C ALA A 31 -4.33 -15.85 17.53
N GLY A 32 -3.48 -15.47 16.57
CA GLY A 32 -2.81 -16.37 15.64
C GLY A 32 -3.67 -16.88 14.49
N LYS A 33 -4.94 -16.46 14.40
CA LYS A 33 -5.83 -16.83 13.29
C LYS A 33 -6.02 -15.65 12.35
N SER A 34 -5.93 -15.95 11.07
CA SER A 34 -6.22 -15.03 9.98
C SER A 34 -7.70 -14.74 9.86
N ARG A 35 -8.03 -13.54 9.43
CA ARG A 35 -9.40 -13.12 9.06
C ARG A 35 -9.36 -12.12 7.93
N ASP A 36 -10.17 -12.34 6.93
CA ASP A 36 -10.32 -11.43 5.80
C ASP A 36 -10.89 -10.08 6.25
N ASN A 37 -10.32 -9.01 5.73
CA ASN A 37 -10.85 -7.66 5.88
C ASN A 37 -11.73 -7.33 4.66
N LEU A 38 -13.02 -7.64 4.75
CA LEU A 38 -13.95 -7.50 3.62
C LEU A 38 -14.02 -6.09 3.05
N LYS A 39 -13.86 -5.04 3.88
CA LYS A 39 -13.81 -3.66 3.40
C LYS A 39 -12.54 -3.39 2.59
N ALA A 40 -11.41 -3.87 3.06
CA ALA A 40 -10.14 -3.73 2.35
C ALA A 40 -10.12 -4.53 1.05
N ILE A 41 -10.74 -5.72 1.04
CA ILE A 41 -10.90 -6.54 -0.17
C ILE A 41 -11.72 -5.77 -1.21
N LYS A 42 -12.86 -5.22 -0.81
CA LYS A 42 -13.70 -4.42 -1.71
C LYS A 42 -12.99 -3.17 -2.23
N TYR A 43 -12.28 -2.45 -1.35
CA TYR A 43 -11.43 -1.33 -1.75
C TYR A 43 -10.39 -1.74 -2.80
N PHE A 44 -9.70 -2.85 -2.57
CA PHE A 44 -8.65 -3.31 -3.46
C PHE A 44 -9.19 -3.79 -4.81
N GLU A 45 -10.35 -4.46 -4.81
CA GLU A 45 -11.08 -4.82 -6.03
C GLU A 45 -11.42 -3.58 -6.86
N ASP A 46 -11.97 -2.53 -6.24
CA ASP A 46 -12.30 -1.27 -6.91
C ASP A 46 -11.03 -0.57 -7.41
N LEU A 47 -9.93 -0.60 -6.64
CA LEU A 47 -8.64 -0.05 -7.05
C LEU A 47 -8.09 -0.79 -8.29
N LEU A 48 -8.10 -2.13 -8.30
CA LEU A 48 -7.68 -2.93 -9.44
C LEU A 48 -8.52 -2.62 -10.70
N THR A 49 -9.85 -2.52 -10.53
CA THR A 49 -10.78 -2.18 -11.61
C THR A 49 -10.52 -0.76 -12.16
N ASN A 50 -10.26 0.21 -11.30
CA ASN A 50 -9.89 1.57 -11.71
C ASN A 50 -8.59 1.61 -12.52
N TYR A 51 -7.70 0.61 -12.37
CA TYR A 51 -6.50 0.40 -13.19
C TYR A 51 -6.75 -0.53 -14.40
N GLU A 52 -8.02 -0.70 -14.81
CA GLU A 52 -8.43 -1.50 -15.97
C GLU A 52 -8.11 -3.00 -15.86
N ILE A 53 -7.98 -3.51 -14.64
CA ILE A 53 -7.87 -4.95 -14.40
C ILE A 53 -9.30 -5.50 -14.32
N ASN A 54 -9.63 -6.49 -15.16
CA ASN A 54 -10.97 -7.05 -15.18
C ASN A 54 -11.28 -7.81 -13.89
N TYR A 55 -12.56 -8.02 -13.62
CA TYR A 55 -13.05 -8.61 -12.38
C TYR A 55 -12.43 -9.98 -12.07
N LEU A 56 -12.33 -10.87 -13.06
CA LEU A 56 -11.79 -12.23 -12.85
C LEU A 56 -10.30 -12.21 -12.50
N ASP A 57 -9.53 -11.34 -13.16
CA ASP A 57 -8.11 -11.16 -12.83
C ASP A 57 -7.96 -10.51 -11.44
N ALA A 58 -8.83 -9.56 -11.08
CA ALA A 58 -8.83 -8.93 -9.76
C ALA A 58 -9.14 -9.94 -8.65
N GLU A 59 -10.18 -10.77 -8.82
CA GLU A 59 -10.52 -11.86 -7.91
C GLU A 59 -9.33 -12.82 -7.74
N GLN A 60 -8.71 -13.25 -8.84
CA GLN A 60 -7.55 -14.14 -8.77
C GLN A 60 -6.36 -13.51 -8.03
N ILE A 61 -6.10 -12.22 -8.26
CA ILE A 61 -5.03 -11.50 -7.54
C ILE A 61 -5.31 -11.50 -6.04
N ILE A 62 -6.54 -11.15 -5.65
CA ILE A 62 -6.95 -11.07 -4.25
C ILE A 62 -6.87 -12.44 -3.58
N ASP A 63 -7.45 -13.47 -4.19
CA ASP A 63 -7.45 -14.82 -3.65
C ASP A 63 -6.04 -15.37 -3.44
N GLN A 64 -5.15 -15.19 -4.43
CA GLN A 64 -3.76 -15.63 -4.33
C GLN A 64 -2.95 -14.86 -3.27
N ILE A 65 -3.23 -13.57 -3.09
CA ILE A 65 -2.61 -12.77 -2.02
C ILE A 65 -3.08 -13.24 -0.65
N LEU A 66 -4.36 -13.52 -0.50
CA LEU A 66 -4.94 -13.98 0.77
C LEU A 66 -4.42 -15.36 1.16
N ASP A 67 -4.42 -16.33 0.20
CA ASP A 67 -3.86 -17.66 0.43
C ASP A 67 -2.35 -17.64 0.72
N TRP A 68 -1.62 -16.68 0.18
CA TRP A 68 -0.20 -16.50 0.52
C TRP A 68 0.02 -16.12 1.98
N MET A 69 -0.93 -15.36 2.56
CA MET A 69 -0.77 -14.78 3.91
C MET A 69 -1.50 -15.55 5.01
N ASP A 70 -2.61 -16.24 4.72
CA ASP A 70 -3.44 -16.86 5.75
C ASP A 70 -2.77 -18.08 6.43
N ASP A 71 -3.41 -18.64 7.43
CA ASP A 71 -2.82 -19.63 8.32
C ASP A 71 -3.23 -21.08 7.99
N ASP A 72 -4.02 -21.31 6.92
CA ASP A 72 -4.45 -22.64 6.52
C ASP A 72 -3.86 -23.10 5.17
N ASP A 73 -4.29 -24.24 4.64
CA ASP A 73 -3.88 -24.79 3.35
C ASP A 73 -5.10 -25.03 2.42
N VAL A 74 -6.20 -24.32 2.66
CA VAL A 74 -7.44 -24.46 1.90
C VAL A 74 -7.53 -23.34 0.85
N PRO A 75 -7.29 -23.64 -0.42
CA PRO A 75 -7.28 -22.60 -1.44
C PRO A 75 -8.66 -21.94 -1.61
N ARG A 76 -8.67 -20.63 -1.83
CA ARG A 76 -9.85 -19.91 -2.33
C ARG A 76 -10.17 -20.33 -3.77
N ASN A 77 -11.31 -19.89 -4.29
CA ASN A 77 -11.79 -20.29 -5.62
C ASN A 77 -10.75 -20.09 -6.74
N SER A 78 -10.09 -18.95 -6.74
CA SER A 78 -9.04 -18.58 -7.71
C SER A 78 -7.65 -18.48 -7.09
N GLY A 79 -7.50 -19.00 -5.86
CA GLY A 79 -6.32 -18.92 -5.04
C GLY A 79 -5.27 -19.99 -5.35
N ALA A 80 -4.21 -19.98 -4.56
CA ALA A 80 -3.10 -20.93 -4.70
C ALA A 80 -2.40 -21.13 -3.35
N GLU A 81 -2.28 -22.38 -2.96
CA GLU A 81 -1.63 -22.81 -1.73
C GLU A 81 -0.30 -23.54 -1.97
N ASN A 82 0.31 -24.05 -0.91
CA ASN A 82 1.59 -24.75 -0.93
C ASN A 82 1.69 -25.81 -2.03
N TYR A 83 0.61 -26.55 -2.32
CA TYR A 83 0.61 -27.58 -3.36
C TYR A 83 0.93 -26.99 -4.75
N PHE A 84 0.50 -25.75 -5.02
CA PHE A 84 0.77 -25.04 -6.27
C PHE A 84 2.21 -24.52 -6.28
N TYR A 85 2.61 -23.75 -5.27
CA TYR A 85 3.93 -23.12 -5.20
C TYR A 85 5.09 -24.11 -5.11
N ALA A 86 4.90 -25.24 -4.45
CA ALA A 86 5.90 -26.31 -4.37
C ALA A 86 5.92 -27.25 -5.58
N SER A 87 4.95 -27.13 -6.51
CA SER A 87 4.82 -27.99 -7.70
C SER A 87 5.76 -27.58 -8.82
N GLN A 88 5.73 -28.36 -9.91
CA GLN A 88 6.42 -28.03 -11.17
C GLN A 88 5.74 -26.88 -11.96
N LEU A 89 4.54 -26.48 -11.56
CA LEU A 89 3.78 -25.41 -12.22
C LEU A 89 4.28 -24.02 -11.82
N HIS A 90 5.08 -23.94 -10.76
CA HIS A 90 5.66 -22.70 -10.24
C HIS A 90 7.20 -22.79 -10.19
N TYR A 91 7.87 -21.72 -10.63
CA TYR A 91 9.33 -21.65 -10.58
C TYR A 91 9.78 -20.21 -10.26
N PRO A 92 10.70 -20.02 -9.29
CA PRO A 92 11.28 -21.05 -8.42
C PRO A 92 10.22 -21.69 -7.52
N ARG A 93 10.48 -22.92 -7.03
CA ARG A 93 9.60 -23.56 -6.07
C ARG A 93 9.66 -22.83 -4.74
N GLU A 94 8.49 -22.50 -4.21
CA GLU A 94 8.32 -21.72 -3.00
C GLU A 94 7.25 -22.34 -2.09
N TYR A 95 6.98 -21.70 -0.98
CA TYR A 95 5.88 -22.03 -0.07
C TYR A 95 5.18 -20.73 0.31
N THR A 96 3.89 -20.79 0.58
CA THR A 96 3.13 -19.67 1.11
C THR A 96 3.74 -19.18 2.42
N SER A 97 3.74 -17.87 2.64
CA SER A 97 4.43 -17.31 3.81
C SER A 97 3.69 -17.52 5.12
N LYS A 98 2.36 -17.72 5.07
CA LYS A 98 1.45 -17.85 6.21
C LYS A 98 1.62 -16.74 7.26
N ARG A 99 1.92 -15.56 6.78
CA ARG A 99 2.12 -14.32 7.54
C ARG A 99 1.93 -13.10 6.66
N LEU A 100 1.85 -11.94 7.28
CA LEU A 100 1.90 -10.66 6.56
C LEU A 100 3.23 -10.54 5.79
N PHE A 101 3.17 -9.90 4.63
CA PHE A 101 4.35 -9.56 3.85
C PHE A 101 5.31 -8.69 4.66
N ILE A 102 6.61 -8.89 4.47
CA ILE A 102 7.67 -8.05 5.04
C ILE A 102 8.20 -7.09 3.97
N ASN A 103 8.30 -7.56 2.72
CA ASN A 103 8.84 -6.77 1.62
C ASN A 103 7.92 -6.81 0.40
N LYS A 104 7.89 -5.72 -0.36
CA LYS A 104 7.09 -5.61 -1.58
C LYS A 104 7.52 -6.61 -2.67
N SER A 105 8.78 -7.00 -2.70
CA SER A 105 9.28 -8.00 -3.67
C SER A 105 8.64 -9.38 -3.48
N GLU A 106 8.14 -9.72 -2.29
CA GLU A 106 7.41 -10.98 -2.07
C GLU A 106 6.14 -11.07 -2.92
N LEU A 107 5.54 -9.93 -3.31
CA LEU A 107 4.41 -9.94 -4.23
C LEU A 107 4.75 -10.53 -5.60
N LEU A 108 6.02 -10.55 -5.98
CA LEU A 108 6.48 -11.15 -7.24
C LEU A 108 6.40 -12.69 -7.24
N ALA A 109 6.30 -13.32 -6.08
CA ALA A 109 6.03 -14.75 -5.96
C ALA A 109 4.60 -15.12 -6.42
N ILE A 110 3.69 -14.14 -6.47
CA ILE A 110 2.27 -14.36 -6.81
C ILE A 110 2.07 -14.26 -8.34
N PRO A 111 1.71 -15.38 -9.01
CA PRO A 111 1.68 -15.42 -10.47
C PRO A 111 0.69 -14.46 -11.13
N SER A 112 -0.47 -14.22 -10.50
CA SER A 112 -1.47 -13.29 -11.02
C SER A 112 -0.96 -11.85 -11.02
N ILE A 113 -0.17 -11.44 -10.04
CA ILE A 113 0.45 -10.11 -9.98
C ILE A 113 1.45 -9.92 -11.13
N ASN A 114 2.24 -10.94 -11.45
CA ASN A 114 3.22 -10.86 -12.54
C ASN A 114 2.58 -10.69 -13.92
N ARG A 115 1.29 -11.06 -14.05
CA ARG A 115 0.52 -10.90 -15.31
C ARG A 115 -0.11 -9.52 -15.48
N ILE A 116 -0.08 -8.67 -14.47
CA ILE A 116 -0.62 -7.30 -14.54
C ILE A 116 0.14 -6.51 -15.60
N LYS A 117 -0.58 -6.08 -16.65
CA LYS A 117 -0.01 -5.29 -17.76
C LYS A 117 0.18 -3.83 -17.36
N ASN A 118 -0.80 -3.26 -16.65
CA ASN A 118 -0.74 -1.88 -16.20
C ASN A 118 0.21 -1.76 -15.00
N ARG A 119 1.44 -1.31 -15.27
CA ARG A 119 2.48 -1.19 -14.24
C ARG A 119 2.31 0.02 -13.32
N ASP A 120 1.42 0.95 -13.61
CA ASP A 120 1.21 2.12 -12.75
C ASP A 120 0.54 1.75 -11.43
N ILE A 121 -0.28 0.71 -11.40
CA ILE A 121 -0.82 0.21 -10.14
C ILE A 121 0.29 -0.22 -9.17
N TRP A 122 1.39 -0.77 -9.69
CA TRP A 122 2.53 -1.19 -8.87
C TRP A 122 3.07 -0.05 -7.99
N LYS A 123 3.03 1.19 -8.50
CA LYS A 123 3.44 2.38 -7.74
C LYS A 123 2.48 2.72 -6.61
N LYS A 124 1.26 2.20 -6.67
CA LYS A 124 0.20 2.42 -5.67
C LYS A 124 0.02 1.26 -4.69
N LEU A 125 0.81 0.21 -4.84
CA LEU A 125 0.91 -0.88 -3.86
C LEU A 125 2.14 -0.70 -2.99
N CYS A 126 1.99 -0.94 -1.69
CA CYS A 126 3.08 -0.96 -0.73
C CYS A 126 2.92 -2.11 0.27
N ILE A 127 4.00 -2.37 0.97
CA ILE A 127 4.04 -3.26 2.11
C ILE A 127 4.57 -2.47 3.29
N ILE A 128 3.79 -2.42 4.37
CA ILE A 128 4.26 -1.99 5.68
C ILE A 128 4.60 -3.27 6.45
N PRO A 129 5.88 -3.54 6.74
CA PRO A 129 6.32 -4.81 7.29
C PRO A 129 5.52 -5.21 8.53
N MET A 130 4.97 -6.42 8.53
CA MET A 130 4.23 -7.02 9.65
C MET A 130 3.10 -6.13 10.21
N SER A 131 2.55 -5.22 9.41
CA SER A 131 1.45 -4.33 9.80
C SER A 131 0.30 -4.41 8.80
N SER A 132 -0.89 -4.69 9.31
CA SER A 132 -2.14 -4.62 8.54
C SER A 132 -2.81 -3.23 8.60
N ASN A 133 -2.18 -2.23 9.18
CA ASN A 133 -2.74 -0.89 9.23
C ASN A 133 -2.65 -0.21 7.87
N PHE A 134 -3.74 0.44 7.48
CA PHE A 134 -3.79 1.29 6.29
C PHE A 134 -4.81 2.41 6.48
N TYR A 135 -4.45 3.59 6.05
CA TYR A 135 -5.31 4.77 5.91
C TYR A 135 -4.73 5.68 4.82
N ILE A 136 -5.56 6.55 4.28
CA ILE A 136 -5.14 7.54 3.28
C ILE A 136 -5.01 8.90 3.96
N ASN A 137 -3.84 9.54 3.83
CA ASN A 137 -3.67 10.92 4.25
C ASN A 137 -4.20 11.85 3.15
N ILE A 138 -5.38 12.44 3.39
CA ILE A 138 -6.06 13.28 2.42
C ILE A 138 -5.29 14.57 2.09
N ASN A 139 -4.48 15.07 3.03
CA ASN A 139 -3.69 16.29 2.84
C ASN A 139 -2.41 16.09 2.01
N SER A 140 -2.01 14.86 1.74
CA SER A 140 -0.83 14.57 0.92
C SER A 140 -1.16 13.95 -0.44
N LEU A 141 -2.45 13.80 -0.77
CA LEU A 141 -2.90 13.29 -2.07
C LEU A 141 -2.51 14.24 -3.20
N ARG A 142 -2.11 13.65 -4.30
CA ARG A 142 -1.83 14.33 -5.57
C ARG A 142 -2.80 13.84 -6.63
N GLU A 143 -2.94 14.53 -7.74
CA GLU A 143 -3.82 14.13 -8.84
C GLU A 143 -3.52 12.69 -9.35
N SER A 144 -2.25 12.23 -9.24
CA SER A 144 -1.87 10.85 -9.52
C SER A 144 -2.48 9.82 -8.56
N ASP A 145 -3.05 10.25 -7.44
CA ASP A 145 -3.61 9.40 -6.38
C ASP A 145 -5.14 9.30 -6.47
N LYS A 146 -5.75 9.88 -7.51
CA LYS A 146 -7.21 9.89 -7.72
C LYS A 146 -7.85 8.50 -7.67
N TYR A 147 -7.14 7.46 -8.14
CA TYR A 147 -7.62 6.08 -8.08
C TYR A 147 -7.72 5.56 -6.64
N LEU A 148 -6.74 5.93 -5.78
CA LEU A 148 -6.77 5.57 -4.36
C LEU A 148 -7.97 6.22 -3.65
N LEU A 149 -8.20 7.52 -3.89
CA LEU A 149 -9.30 8.23 -3.26
C LEU A 149 -10.66 7.77 -3.80
N SER A 150 -10.80 7.59 -5.12
CA SER A 150 -12.04 7.09 -5.72
C SER A 150 -12.43 5.72 -5.17
N SER A 151 -11.48 4.80 -5.00
CA SER A 151 -11.73 3.49 -4.41
C SER A 151 -12.05 3.55 -2.92
N ALA A 152 -11.61 4.61 -2.21
CA ALA A 152 -11.87 4.77 -0.78
C ALA A 152 -13.31 5.22 -0.48
N ILE A 153 -13.95 5.90 -1.43
CA ILE A 153 -15.29 6.47 -1.27
C ILE A 153 -16.26 5.66 -2.12
N ASN A 154 -17.20 5.01 -1.48
CA ASN A 154 -18.22 4.21 -2.15
C ASN A 154 -19.00 5.07 -3.16
N GLN A 155 -19.19 4.56 -4.38
CA GLN A 155 -19.87 5.23 -5.49
C GLN A 155 -19.19 6.52 -6.02
N SER A 156 -17.99 6.88 -5.55
CA SER A 156 -17.23 7.99 -6.13
C SER A 156 -16.65 7.60 -7.49
N ASN A 157 -16.67 8.56 -8.42
CA ASN A 157 -16.00 8.40 -9.71
C ASN A 157 -14.65 9.15 -9.74
N LEU A 158 -13.84 8.88 -10.77
CA LEU A 158 -12.50 9.46 -10.90
C LEU A 158 -12.51 11.00 -11.06
N ASN A 159 -13.56 11.57 -11.63
CA ASN A 159 -13.67 13.03 -11.80
C ASN A 159 -13.94 13.70 -10.45
N GLU A 160 -14.83 13.12 -9.63
CA GLU A 160 -15.10 13.58 -8.28
C GLU A 160 -13.86 13.50 -7.41
N ALA A 161 -13.17 12.36 -7.40
CA ALA A 161 -11.90 12.19 -6.66
C ALA A 161 -10.84 13.20 -7.11
N THR A 162 -10.74 13.48 -8.42
CA THR A 162 -9.82 14.48 -8.95
C THR A 162 -10.20 15.89 -8.49
N MET A 163 -11.49 16.22 -8.45
CA MET A 163 -12.00 17.50 -7.96
C MET A 163 -11.69 17.67 -6.47
N MET A 164 -11.99 16.67 -5.65
CA MET A 164 -11.70 16.69 -4.20
C MET A 164 -10.21 16.95 -3.92
N ILE A 165 -9.31 16.32 -4.68
CA ILE A 165 -7.87 16.54 -4.55
C ILE A 165 -7.48 17.97 -4.95
N LYS A 166 -8.05 18.51 -6.00
CA LYS A 166 -7.74 19.88 -6.48
C LYS A 166 -8.30 20.97 -5.56
N GLU A 167 -9.39 20.69 -4.88
CA GLU A 167 -10.04 21.63 -3.95
C GLU A 167 -9.48 21.51 -2.52
N THR A 168 -8.48 20.65 -2.28
CA THR A 168 -7.79 20.58 -0.99
C THR A 168 -7.18 21.96 -0.67
N PRO A 169 -7.48 22.54 0.49
CA PRO A 169 -6.91 23.84 0.90
C PRO A 169 -5.36 23.79 0.91
N ILE A 170 -4.72 24.92 0.67
CA ILE A 170 -3.25 25.02 0.69
C ILE A 170 -2.67 24.59 2.05
N GLU A 171 -3.39 24.88 3.12
CA GLU A 171 -3.01 24.50 4.49
C GLU A 171 -3.45 23.08 4.86
N GLY A 172 -4.16 22.38 3.95
CA GLY A 172 -4.80 21.11 4.18
C GLY A 172 -6.09 21.23 5.00
N PHE A 173 -6.83 20.13 5.11
CA PHE A 173 -7.97 20.01 6.01
C PHE A 173 -7.49 19.87 7.46
N ALA A 174 -8.16 20.55 8.39
CA ALA A 174 -7.85 20.45 9.82
C ALA A 174 -8.38 19.15 10.45
N SER A 175 -9.32 18.47 9.80
CA SER A 175 -9.86 17.17 10.23
C SER A 175 -10.49 16.40 9.08
N VAL A 176 -10.60 15.08 9.24
CA VAL A 176 -11.36 14.23 8.31
C VAL A 176 -12.85 14.65 8.27
N LYS A 177 -13.39 15.13 9.39
CA LYS A 177 -14.76 15.63 9.46
C LYS A 177 -14.97 16.82 8.51
N GLU A 178 -14.06 17.78 8.51
CA GLU A 178 -14.10 18.94 7.60
C GLU A 178 -14.07 18.50 6.13
N PHE A 179 -13.22 17.55 5.78
CA PHE A 179 -13.20 16.96 4.43
C PHE A 179 -14.56 16.37 4.05
N LEU A 180 -15.14 15.53 4.93
CA LEU A 180 -16.43 14.91 4.66
C LEU A 180 -17.56 15.94 4.52
N GLU A 181 -17.59 16.97 5.37
CA GLU A 181 -18.57 18.07 5.31
C GLU A 181 -18.41 18.89 4.03
N THR A 182 -17.17 19.21 3.63
CA THR A 182 -16.89 20.00 2.41
C THR A 182 -17.42 19.30 1.15
N PHE A 183 -17.30 18.00 1.08
CA PHE A 183 -17.74 17.22 -0.09
C PHE A 183 -19.09 16.50 0.10
N ASN A 184 -19.80 16.82 1.19
CA ASN A 184 -21.10 16.24 1.52
C ASN A 184 -21.08 14.69 1.57
N LEU A 185 -20.00 14.12 2.11
CA LEU A 185 -19.79 12.69 2.28
C LEU A 185 -20.15 12.23 3.68
N GLN A 186 -20.57 10.97 3.81
CA GLN A 186 -20.80 10.33 5.09
C GLN A 186 -19.68 9.35 5.44
N GLN A 187 -19.39 9.21 6.74
CA GLN A 187 -18.40 8.23 7.21
C GLN A 187 -18.73 6.79 6.81
N THR A 188 -20.01 6.47 6.62
CA THR A 188 -20.49 5.16 6.18
C THR A 188 -20.16 4.82 4.74
N GLU A 189 -19.85 5.83 3.93
CA GLU A 189 -19.47 5.67 2.53
C GLU A 189 -18.00 5.31 2.36
N LEU A 190 -17.20 5.42 3.43
CA LEU A 190 -15.79 5.09 3.39
C LEU A 190 -15.54 3.58 3.49
N GLN A 191 -14.81 3.05 2.54
CA GLN A 191 -14.29 1.69 2.57
C GLN A 191 -13.00 1.57 3.40
N ILE A 192 -12.20 2.63 3.41
CA ILE A 192 -10.91 2.72 4.11
C ILE A 192 -10.91 3.93 5.03
N ALA A 193 -10.15 3.85 6.11
CA ALA A 193 -9.94 4.96 7.01
C ALA A 193 -9.19 6.11 6.30
N LEU A 194 -9.65 7.33 6.56
CA LEU A 194 -8.95 8.56 6.15
C LEU A 194 -8.26 9.17 7.37
N ASP A 195 -7.18 9.91 7.14
CA ASP A 195 -6.50 10.72 8.14
C ASP A 195 -6.03 12.02 7.49
N ILE A 196 -5.58 12.98 8.27
CA ILE A 196 -5.03 14.26 7.82
C ILE A 196 -3.51 14.32 7.95
N THR A 197 -2.92 13.31 8.57
CA THR A 197 -1.47 13.20 8.82
C THR A 197 -0.97 11.82 8.48
N SER A 198 0.36 11.70 8.30
CA SER A 198 1.03 10.41 8.15
C SER A 198 2.03 10.17 9.28
N ASN A 199 2.22 8.89 9.59
CA ASN A 199 3.25 8.45 10.51
C ASN A 199 4.27 7.51 9.85
N ILE A 200 4.16 7.25 8.53
CA ILE A 200 5.08 6.41 7.78
C ILE A 200 5.62 7.18 6.58
N PHE A 201 6.92 7.21 6.47
CA PHE A 201 7.62 7.97 5.45
C PHE A 201 8.65 7.09 4.74
N LEU A 202 8.80 7.27 3.43
CA LEU A 202 9.89 6.72 2.65
C LEU A 202 11.01 7.77 2.53
N PHE A 203 12.18 7.43 3.00
CA PHE A 203 13.40 8.20 2.79
C PHE A 203 14.20 7.56 1.65
N ASN A 204 14.36 8.31 0.56
CA ASN A 204 15.25 7.97 -0.54
C ASN A 204 16.54 8.74 -0.34
N GLY A 205 17.64 8.04 -0.12
CA GLY A 205 18.93 8.62 0.18
C GLY A 205 20.01 8.25 -0.83
N THR A 206 20.92 9.19 -1.06
CA THR A 206 22.14 8.96 -1.82
C THR A 206 23.33 9.44 -0.99
N ILE A 207 24.28 8.56 -0.74
CA ILE A 207 25.58 8.91 -0.14
C ILE A 207 26.60 9.07 -1.27
N ASN A 208 27.28 10.22 -1.29
CA ASN A 208 28.43 10.46 -2.15
C ASN A 208 29.68 10.52 -1.29
N HIS A 209 30.60 9.60 -1.52
CA HIS A 209 31.92 9.55 -0.89
C HIS A 209 33.00 9.45 -1.98
N GLN A 210 33.81 10.49 -2.12
CA GLN A 210 34.93 10.53 -3.08
C GLN A 210 34.54 10.14 -4.53
N GLY A 211 33.33 10.51 -4.97
CA GLY A 211 32.83 10.20 -6.31
C GLY A 211 32.11 8.84 -6.43
N PHE A 212 32.07 8.04 -5.39
CA PHE A 212 31.25 6.84 -5.32
C PHE A 212 29.85 7.19 -4.79
N TYR A 213 28.81 6.69 -5.46
CA TYR A 213 27.42 6.93 -5.11
C TYR A 213 26.78 5.64 -4.60
N TYR A 214 26.17 5.70 -3.43
CA TYR A 214 25.38 4.63 -2.86
C TYR A 214 23.96 5.11 -2.63
N ASN A 215 23.01 4.49 -3.32
CA ASN A 215 21.58 4.78 -3.18
C ASN A 215 20.94 3.78 -2.23
N PHE A 216 20.03 4.26 -1.39
CA PHE A 216 19.27 3.42 -0.48
C PHE A 216 17.87 4.00 -0.23
N GLU A 217 16.95 3.11 0.12
CA GLU A 217 15.61 3.46 0.54
C GLU A 217 15.37 2.93 1.96
N THR A 218 14.69 3.70 2.77
CA THR A 218 14.41 3.34 4.16
C THR A 218 13.01 3.78 4.55
N LEU A 219 12.22 2.85 5.10
CA LEU A 219 10.94 3.17 5.71
C LEU A 219 11.15 3.63 7.14
N ILE A 220 10.61 4.81 7.44
CA ILE A 220 10.69 5.46 8.74
C ILE A 220 9.28 5.59 9.30
N LYS A 221 9.07 5.10 10.52
CA LYS A 221 7.83 5.30 11.27
C LYS A 221 8.05 6.35 12.34
N LYS A 222 7.15 7.34 12.37
CA LYS A 222 7.03 8.29 13.46
C LYS A 222 6.19 7.65 14.58
N GLU A 223 6.77 7.46 15.74
CA GLU A 223 6.07 6.85 16.90
C GLU A 223 5.41 7.92 17.79
N ASN A 224 6.09 9.08 17.94
CA ASN A 224 5.59 10.27 18.62
C ASN A 224 6.32 11.51 18.09
N ASN A 225 6.08 12.69 18.67
CA ASN A 225 6.59 13.96 18.15
C ASN A 225 8.13 14.02 17.99
N PHE A 226 8.88 13.15 18.67
CA PHE A 226 10.35 13.19 18.67
C PHE A 226 11.01 11.84 18.38
N ASN A 227 10.23 10.75 18.36
CA ASN A 227 10.78 9.40 18.15
C ASN A 227 10.42 8.89 16.78
N TYR A 228 11.45 8.49 16.05
CA TYR A 228 11.36 7.86 14.74
C TYR A 228 12.05 6.50 14.77
N ARG A 229 11.47 5.53 14.12
CA ARG A 229 12.01 4.18 14.02
C ARG A 229 12.15 3.78 12.56
N ILE A 230 13.31 3.24 12.19
CA ILE A 230 13.48 2.55 10.92
C ILE A 230 12.74 1.22 11.02
N ILE A 231 11.79 0.97 10.11
CA ILE A 231 11.00 -0.25 10.08
C ILE A 231 11.39 -1.18 8.94
N ASP A 232 12.03 -0.65 7.89
CA ASP A 232 12.59 -1.45 6.79
C ASP A 232 13.71 -0.70 6.08
N ARG A 233 14.58 -1.47 5.40
CA ARG A 233 15.58 -0.98 4.43
C ARG A 233 15.32 -1.72 3.13
N LEU A 234 14.84 -1.00 2.14
CA LEU A 234 14.41 -1.51 0.83
C LEU A 234 15.57 -1.60 -0.15
#